data_a9348e2c28737044d8ad59e81304a9ce
#
_entry.id   a9348e2c28737044d8ad59e81304a9ce
#
_cell.length_a   1.000
_cell.length_b   1.000
_cell.length_c   1.000
_cell.angle_alpha   90.00
_cell.angle_beta   90.00
_cell.angle_gamma   90.00
#
_symmetry.space_group_name_H-M   'P 1'
#
loop_
_entity.id
_entity.type
_entity.pdbx_description
1 polymer ?
#
loop_
_entity_poly.entity_id
_entity_poly.type
_entity_poly.pdbx_seq_one_letter_code
_entity_poly.pdbx_strand_id
1 'polypeptide(L)'
;GTYASGNNTVNGATRANANGIDLNRNYPDPQDGPHPDGNPYQAETIAFMAFADTMNFVMAANFHGGAEVFNYPWDTWAQDHVDRDWWINIGQQYVDEVQNVTGTNYFADFGVGYDGPGLTNGFAWYEVNGGRQDYMNADRKCRELTIELSTIKLVAANTFSFYKDA
;
A
#
# COMPACT_ATOMS: atom_id res chain seq x y z
N GLY A 1 0.40 10.54 8.34
CA GLY A 1 0.09 11.97 8.29
C GLY A 1 -0.17 12.57 9.67
N THR A 2 -0.14 13.88 9.75
CA THR A 2 -0.40 14.60 11.00
C THR A 2 -1.75 15.30 10.93
N TYR A 3 -2.48 15.34 12.07
CA TYR A 3 -3.67 16.17 12.21
C TYR A 3 -3.29 17.62 12.46
N ALA A 4 -4.09 18.56 11.96
CA ALA A 4 -4.03 19.93 12.45
C ALA A 4 -4.37 19.95 13.96
N SER A 5 -3.52 20.64 14.73
CA SER A 5 -3.69 20.73 16.19
C SER A 5 -5.08 21.20 16.58
N GLY A 6 -5.72 20.50 17.49
CA GLY A 6 -6.92 20.92 18.19
C GLY A 6 -8.27 20.57 17.53
N ASN A 7 -8.29 19.75 16.47
CA ASN A 7 -9.55 19.24 15.94
C ASN A 7 -9.48 17.73 15.61
N ASN A 8 -10.62 17.07 15.59
CA ASN A 8 -10.77 15.66 15.25
C ASN A 8 -11.19 15.47 13.78
N THR A 9 -10.87 16.42 12.92
CA THR A 9 -11.16 16.35 11.50
C THR A 9 -9.87 16.11 10.72
N VAL A 10 -9.99 15.55 9.54
CA VAL A 10 -8.87 15.38 8.60
C VAL A 10 -8.46 16.69 7.89
N ASN A 11 -9.16 17.78 8.16
CA ASN A 11 -8.83 19.08 7.60
C ASN A 11 -7.44 19.53 8.08
N GLY A 12 -6.54 19.75 7.16
CA GLY A 12 -5.13 20.08 7.43
C GLY A 12 -4.25 18.85 7.75
N ALA A 13 -4.75 17.64 7.65
CA ALA A 13 -3.93 16.44 7.71
C ALA A 13 -2.99 16.38 6.50
N THR A 14 -1.75 15.95 6.72
CA THR A 14 -0.73 15.78 5.68
C THR A 14 -0.38 14.31 5.51
N ARG A 15 0.12 13.94 4.33
CA ARG A 15 0.66 12.61 4.08
C ARG A 15 1.97 12.38 4.86
N ALA A 16 2.81 13.37 4.93
CA ALA A 16 4.12 13.31 5.58
C ALA A 16 4.02 13.26 7.11
N ASN A 17 5.07 12.78 7.77
CA ASN A 17 5.23 12.86 9.22
C ASN A 17 5.53 14.30 9.69
N ALA A 18 5.81 14.48 10.99
CA ALA A 18 6.09 15.81 11.57
C ALA A 18 7.35 16.48 10.99
N ASN A 19 8.27 15.71 10.42
CA ASN A 19 9.47 16.21 9.76
C ASN A 19 9.28 16.49 8.27
N GLY A 20 8.07 16.34 7.74
CA GLY A 20 7.78 16.54 6.33
C GLY A 20 8.19 15.37 5.43
N ILE A 21 8.50 14.21 6.00
CA ILE A 21 8.95 13.03 5.26
C ILE A 21 7.78 12.09 4.99
N ASP A 22 7.64 11.64 3.74
CA ASP A 22 6.72 10.56 3.37
C ASP A 22 7.29 9.22 3.82
N LEU A 23 6.67 8.60 4.82
CA LEU A 23 7.16 7.34 5.38
C LEU A 23 7.15 6.20 4.37
N ASN A 24 6.27 6.24 3.37
CA ASN A 24 6.25 5.23 2.30
C ASN A 24 7.22 5.56 1.14
N ARG A 25 8.28 6.30 1.43
CA ARG A 25 9.46 6.56 0.60
C ARG A 25 10.75 6.44 1.42
N ASN A 26 10.64 6.07 2.71
CA ASN A 26 11.73 6.14 3.68
C ASN A 26 12.20 4.76 4.17
N TYR A 27 11.82 3.69 3.48
CA TYR A 27 12.38 2.34 3.71
C TYR A 27 13.60 2.08 2.82
N PRO A 28 14.46 1.09 3.18
CA PRO A 28 15.43 0.56 2.24
C PRO A 28 14.75 0.10 0.95
N ASP A 29 15.35 0.42 -0.17
CA ASP A 29 14.85 0.05 -1.48
C ASP A 29 15.76 -0.99 -2.12
N PRO A 30 15.23 -2.07 -2.70
CA PRO A 30 16.08 -3.12 -3.28
C PRO A 30 16.81 -2.69 -4.53
N GLN A 31 16.39 -1.62 -5.21
CA GLN A 31 17.05 -1.05 -6.39
C GLN A 31 17.94 0.14 -6.01
N ASP A 32 17.40 1.10 -5.25
CA ASP A 32 18.03 2.40 -5.00
C ASP A 32 18.80 2.45 -3.68
N GLY A 33 18.78 1.36 -2.91
CA GLY A 33 19.58 1.22 -1.70
C GLY A 33 18.93 1.78 -0.43
N PRO A 34 19.73 2.04 0.62
CA PRO A 34 19.19 2.23 1.97
C PRO A 34 18.42 3.54 2.18
N HIS A 35 18.66 4.57 1.39
CA HIS A 35 18.05 5.90 1.57
C HIS A 35 17.61 6.49 0.22
N PRO A 36 16.60 5.90 -0.43
CA PRO A 36 16.19 6.32 -1.77
C PRO A 36 15.62 7.74 -1.81
N ASP A 37 15.03 8.21 -0.71
CA ASP A 37 14.52 9.59 -0.56
C ASP A 37 15.60 10.61 -0.13
N GLY A 38 16.84 10.16 0.09
CA GLY A 38 17.96 10.98 0.54
C GLY A 38 17.88 11.41 2.01
N ASN A 39 16.93 10.90 2.78
CA ASN A 39 16.72 11.28 4.18
C ASN A 39 17.17 10.14 5.14
N PRO A 40 17.55 10.46 6.38
CA PRO A 40 17.68 9.46 7.43
C PRO A 40 16.35 8.76 7.69
N TYR A 41 16.42 7.49 8.08
CA TYR A 41 15.22 6.79 8.53
C TYR A 41 14.53 7.54 9.65
N GLN A 42 13.23 7.70 9.51
CA GLN A 42 12.41 8.36 10.52
C GLN A 42 12.15 7.41 11.70
N ALA A 43 11.82 7.97 12.86
CA ALA A 43 11.58 7.17 14.06
C ALA A 43 10.49 6.11 13.85
N GLU A 44 9.47 6.44 13.08
CA GLU A 44 8.38 5.54 12.72
C GLU A 44 8.87 4.41 11.80
N THR A 45 9.72 4.72 10.82
CA THR A 45 10.33 3.72 9.93
C THR A 45 11.21 2.77 10.71
N ILE A 46 12.08 3.31 11.59
CA ILE A 46 12.95 2.51 12.48
C ILE A 46 12.13 1.59 13.37
N ALA A 47 11.06 2.12 13.99
CA ALA A 47 10.20 1.34 14.88
C ALA A 47 9.51 0.20 14.13
N PHE A 48 9.02 0.46 12.92
CA PHE A 48 8.40 -0.59 12.09
C PHE A 48 9.42 -1.65 11.65
N MET A 49 10.60 -1.25 11.18
CA MET A 49 11.65 -2.19 10.80
C MET A 49 12.06 -3.07 11.97
N ALA A 50 12.26 -2.48 13.17
CA ALA A 50 12.57 -3.22 14.39
C ALA A 50 11.44 -4.19 14.78
N PHE A 51 10.19 -3.80 14.65
CA PHE A 51 9.04 -4.68 14.86
C PHE A 51 9.02 -5.84 13.85
N ALA A 52 9.23 -5.55 12.57
CA ALA A 52 9.28 -6.56 11.52
C ALA A 52 10.42 -7.57 11.72
N ASP A 53 11.54 -7.14 12.35
CA ASP A 53 12.65 -8.02 12.70
C ASP A 53 12.31 -9.02 13.81
N THR A 54 11.34 -8.71 14.67
CA THR A 54 10.94 -9.59 15.78
C THR A 54 9.97 -10.68 15.38
N MET A 55 9.40 -10.60 14.17
CA MET A 55 8.34 -11.48 13.70
C MET A 55 8.68 -12.09 12.34
N ASN A 56 8.29 -13.33 12.13
CA ASN A 56 8.37 -13.98 10.82
C ASN A 56 7.01 -13.88 10.11
N PHE A 57 6.69 -12.68 9.65
CA PHE A 57 5.47 -12.48 8.87
C PHE A 57 5.58 -13.23 7.53
N VAL A 58 4.57 -14.01 7.19
CA VAL A 58 4.49 -14.73 5.91
C VAL A 58 3.81 -13.85 4.86
N MET A 59 2.79 -13.10 5.30
CA MET A 59 2.00 -12.21 4.46
C MET A 59 1.62 -10.96 5.25
N ALA A 60 1.55 -9.84 4.56
CA ALA A 60 1.12 -8.56 5.13
C ALA A 60 0.38 -7.73 4.09
N ALA A 61 -0.43 -6.81 4.57
CA ALA A 61 -1.07 -5.80 3.74
C ALA A 61 -0.88 -4.41 4.33
N ASN A 62 -0.68 -3.43 3.43
CA ASN A 62 -0.69 -2.03 3.77
C ASN A 62 -1.95 -1.37 3.17
N PHE A 63 -2.63 -0.57 3.95
CA PHE A 63 -3.87 0.05 3.53
C PHE A 63 -3.67 1.53 3.23
N HIS A 64 -4.12 1.93 2.07
CA HIS A 64 -4.05 3.30 1.55
C HIS A 64 -5.43 3.76 1.05
N GLY A 65 -5.48 4.93 0.47
CA GLY A 65 -6.66 5.48 -0.19
C GLY A 65 -6.27 6.50 -1.25
N GLY A 66 -7.07 6.56 -2.29
CA GLY A 66 -6.88 7.38 -3.49
C GLY A 66 -7.20 6.62 -4.77
N ALA A 67 -7.37 5.31 -4.67
CA ALA A 67 -7.82 4.39 -5.71
C ALA A 67 -8.61 3.24 -5.08
N GLU A 68 -9.10 2.32 -5.88
CA GLU A 68 -9.69 1.04 -5.47
C GLU A 68 -8.90 -0.04 -6.19
N VAL A 69 -7.79 -0.49 -5.57
CA VAL A 69 -6.87 -1.40 -6.26
C VAL A 69 -6.09 -2.28 -5.29
N PHE A 70 -5.92 -3.53 -5.67
CA PHE A 70 -4.97 -4.48 -5.12
C PHE A 70 -3.65 -4.29 -5.88
N ASN A 71 -2.69 -3.61 -5.26
CA ASN A 71 -1.37 -3.35 -5.81
C ASN A 71 -0.36 -4.35 -5.26
N TYR A 72 0.26 -5.14 -6.14
CA TYR A 72 1.26 -6.14 -5.78
C TYR A 72 2.66 -5.75 -6.26
N PRO A 73 3.74 -6.28 -5.62
CA PRO A 73 5.10 -5.92 -5.95
C PRO A 73 5.51 -6.35 -7.39
N TRP A 74 6.46 -5.65 -7.97
CA TRP A 74 7.27 -4.61 -7.32
C TRP A 74 6.75 -3.21 -7.63
N ASP A 75 7.04 -2.27 -6.72
CA ASP A 75 6.82 -0.85 -6.96
C ASP A 75 8.06 -0.18 -7.58
N THR A 76 9.28 -0.65 -7.24
CA THR A 76 10.55 -0.07 -7.68
C THR A 76 11.08 -0.66 -8.99
N TRP A 77 10.74 -1.91 -9.33
CA TRP A 77 11.27 -2.61 -10.51
C TRP A 77 10.25 -2.84 -11.62
N ALA A 78 10.68 -2.57 -12.86
CA ALA A 78 9.89 -2.91 -14.06
C ALA A 78 9.75 -4.42 -14.32
N GLN A 79 10.55 -5.25 -13.66
CA GLN A 79 10.48 -6.71 -13.81
C GLN A 79 9.38 -7.30 -12.93
N ASP A 80 8.78 -8.36 -13.43
CA ASP A 80 7.77 -9.08 -12.66
C ASP A 80 8.34 -9.69 -11.37
N HIS A 81 7.54 -9.68 -10.32
CA HIS A 81 7.82 -10.46 -9.12
C HIS A 81 7.80 -11.95 -9.45
N VAL A 82 8.68 -12.73 -8.82
CA VAL A 82 8.78 -14.18 -9.05
C VAL A 82 7.46 -14.93 -8.83
N ASP A 83 6.65 -14.45 -7.92
CA ASP A 83 5.32 -14.99 -7.59
C ASP A 83 4.18 -14.23 -8.29
N ARG A 84 4.41 -13.59 -9.46
CA ARG A 84 3.40 -12.77 -10.15
C ARG A 84 2.06 -13.47 -10.35
N ASP A 85 2.11 -14.70 -10.84
CA ASP A 85 0.87 -15.47 -11.10
C ASP A 85 0.11 -15.79 -9.81
N TRP A 86 0.82 -15.98 -8.70
CA TRP A 86 0.21 -16.15 -7.39
C TRP A 86 -0.44 -14.85 -6.91
N TRP A 87 0.22 -13.69 -7.11
CA TRP A 87 -0.34 -12.38 -6.78
C TRP A 87 -1.63 -12.09 -7.54
N ILE A 88 -1.63 -12.36 -8.85
CA ILE A 88 -2.83 -12.19 -9.69
C ILE A 88 -3.96 -13.10 -9.19
N ASN A 89 -3.64 -14.36 -8.87
CA ASN A 89 -4.65 -15.32 -8.42
C ASN A 89 -5.32 -14.90 -7.10
N ILE A 90 -4.53 -14.53 -6.09
CA ILE A 90 -5.11 -14.13 -4.80
C ILE A 90 -5.76 -12.73 -4.87
N GLY A 91 -5.22 -11.85 -5.71
CA GLY A 91 -5.83 -10.55 -5.95
C GLY A 91 -7.19 -10.67 -6.60
N GLN A 92 -7.34 -11.56 -7.58
CA GLN A 92 -8.64 -11.86 -8.18
C GLN A 92 -9.62 -12.43 -7.16
N GLN A 93 -9.17 -13.36 -6.30
CA GLN A 93 -10.03 -13.90 -5.23
C GLN A 93 -10.47 -12.80 -4.26
N TYR A 94 -9.56 -11.87 -3.90
CA TYR A 94 -9.90 -10.73 -3.06
C TYR A 94 -10.97 -9.84 -3.72
N VAL A 95 -10.77 -9.49 -5.00
CA VAL A 95 -11.72 -8.65 -5.75
C VAL A 95 -13.08 -9.32 -5.87
N ASP A 96 -13.11 -10.60 -6.22
CA ASP A 96 -14.35 -11.37 -6.33
C ASP A 96 -15.11 -11.40 -5.00
N GLU A 97 -14.40 -11.58 -3.88
CA GLU A 97 -15.01 -11.64 -2.56
C GLU A 97 -15.55 -10.27 -2.10
N VAL A 98 -14.79 -9.19 -2.27
CA VAL A 98 -15.30 -7.85 -1.90
C VAL A 98 -16.49 -7.43 -2.77
N GLN A 99 -16.54 -7.83 -4.05
CA GLN A 99 -17.69 -7.60 -4.90
C GLN A 99 -18.90 -8.45 -4.48
N ASN A 100 -18.68 -9.69 -4.11
CA ASN A 100 -19.72 -10.59 -3.60
C ASN A 100 -20.33 -10.06 -2.29
N VAL A 101 -19.51 -9.67 -1.33
CA VAL A 101 -19.94 -9.16 -0.03
C VAL A 101 -20.67 -7.82 -0.16
N THR A 102 -20.15 -6.91 -0.99
CA THR A 102 -20.75 -5.57 -1.16
C THR A 102 -21.94 -5.55 -2.13
N GLY A 103 -22.06 -6.56 -3.00
CA GLY A 103 -23.05 -6.58 -4.08
C GLY A 103 -22.88 -5.44 -5.08
N THR A 104 -21.66 -4.91 -5.23
CA THR A 104 -21.35 -3.76 -6.09
C THR A 104 -20.17 -4.05 -7.02
N ASN A 105 -19.86 -3.10 -7.90
CA ASN A 105 -18.65 -3.14 -8.73
C ASN A 105 -17.42 -2.56 -8.01
N TYR A 106 -17.31 -2.74 -6.72
CA TYR A 106 -16.15 -2.29 -5.94
C TYR A 106 -14.90 -3.01 -6.44
N PHE A 107 -13.79 -2.30 -6.65
CA PHE A 107 -12.59 -2.81 -7.35
C PHE A 107 -12.86 -3.28 -8.79
N ALA A 108 -13.78 -2.64 -9.52
CA ALA A 108 -14.18 -3.12 -10.85
C ALA A 108 -13.18 -2.81 -11.95
N ASP A 109 -12.49 -1.68 -11.85
CA ASP A 109 -11.63 -1.20 -12.92
C ASP A 109 -10.44 -0.41 -12.35
N PHE A 110 -9.31 -0.55 -13.04
CA PHE A 110 -8.12 0.24 -12.75
C PHE A 110 -7.28 0.36 -14.03
N GLY A 111 -6.76 1.56 -14.32
CA GLY A 111 -6.15 1.90 -15.61
C GLY A 111 -4.80 1.24 -15.89
N VAL A 112 -3.72 2.00 -15.76
CA VAL A 112 -2.35 1.55 -16.12
C VAL A 112 -1.86 0.43 -15.20
N GLY A 113 -1.21 -0.58 -15.79
CA GLY A 113 -0.71 -1.74 -15.04
C GLY A 113 -1.75 -2.80 -14.72
N TYR A 114 -2.89 -2.71 -15.36
CA TYR A 114 -4.04 -3.56 -15.16
C TYR A 114 -3.79 -5.03 -15.51
N ASP A 115 -3.94 -5.89 -14.51
CA ASP A 115 -3.82 -7.35 -14.64
C ASP A 115 -5.15 -8.08 -14.40
N GLY A 116 -6.21 -7.33 -14.26
CA GLY A 116 -7.58 -7.78 -13.99
C GLY A 116 -8.36 -6.69 -13.26
N PRO A 117 -9.67 -6.84 -13.05
CA PRO A 117 -10.47 -5.88 -12.30
C PRO A 117 -9.82 -5.57 -10.95
N GLY A 118 -9.54 -4.29 -10.69
CA GLY A 118 -8.94 -3.83 -9.45
C GLY A 118 -7.52 -4.35 -9.13
N LEU A 119 -6.78 -4.92 -10.10
CA LEU A 119 -5.44 -5.46 -9.90
C LEU A 119 -4.39 -4.71 -10.70
N THR A 120 -3.25 -4.41 -10.07
CA THR A 120 -2.13 -3.80 -10.77
C THR A 120 -0.78 -4.25 -10.21
N ASN A 121 0.21 -4.38 -11.10
CA ASN A 121 1.61 -4.33 -10.71
C ASN A 121 1.97 -2.89 -10.33
N GLY A 122 2.69 -2.69 -9.22
CA GLY A 122 2.98 -1.36 -8.70
C GLY A 122 3.79 -0.50 -9.66
N PHE A 123 4.88 -1.01 -10.18
CA PHE A 123 5.72 -0.28 -11.13
C PHE A 123 4.97 0.12 -12.40
N ALA A 124 4.12 -0.76 -12.91
CA ALA A 124 3.33 -0.47 -14.11
C ALA A 124 2.28 0.63 -13.86
N TRP A 125 1.86 0.82 -12.62
CA TRP A 125 1.04 1.96 -12.21
C TRP A 125 1.88 3.24 -12.12
N TYR A 126 2.87 3.25 -11.24
CA TYR A 126 3.93 4.28 -11.17
C TYR A 126 5.06 3.80 -10.26
N GLU A 127 6.28 4.16 -10.62
CA GLU A 127 7.46 3.81 -9.84
C GLU A 127 7.44 4.44 -8.45
N VAL A 128 7.70 3.61 -7.42
CA VAL A 128 7.83 4.03 -6.03
C VAL A 128 9.10 3.45 -5.44
N ASN A 129 10.02 4.30 -5.03
CA ASN A 129 11.26 3.91 -4.36
C ASN A 129 11.13 4.13 -2.84
N GLY A 130 11.65 3.19 -2.05
CA GLY A 130 11.56 3.23 -0.59
C GLY A 130 10.18 2.96 0.00
N GLY A 131 9.33 2.26 -0.73
CA GLY A 131 8.03 1.80 -0.27
C GLY A 131 8.14 0.64 0.73
N ARG A 132 7.20 0.57 1.69
CA ARG A 132 7.15 -0.52 2.68
C ARG A 132 6.90 -1.87 2.01
N GLN A 133 6.07 -1.93 0.97
CA GLN A 133 5.76 -3.14 0.22
C GLN A 133 7.03 -3.83 -0.28
N ASP A 134 7.90 -3.10 -0.97
CA ASP A 134 9.13 -3.67 -1.54
C ASP A 134 10.16 -4.03 -0.48
N TYR A 135 10.30 -3.21 0.59
CA TYR A 135 11.10 -3.56 1.76
C TYR A 135 10.67 -4.90 2.38
N MET A 136 9.39 -5.10 2.62
CA MET A 136 8.88 -6.33 3.23
C MET A 136 9.11 -7.55 2.32
N ASN A 137 8.91 -7.41 1.03
CA ASN A 137 9.16 -8.49 0.08
C ASN A 137 10.67 -8.80 -0.08
N ALA A 138 11.51 -7.76 -0.26
CA ALA A 138 12.93 -7.94 -0.54
C ALA A 138 13.76 -8.31 0.69
N ASP A 139 13.57 -7.59 1.80
CA ASP A 139 14.39 -7.74 3.01
C ASP A 139 13.81 -8.74 3.99
N ARG A 140 12.49 -8.70 4.22
CA ARG A 140 11.82 -9.53 5.23
C ARG A 140 11.33 -10.87 4.69
N LYS A 141 11.32 -11.06 3.37
CA LYS A 141 10.77 -12.24 2.69
C LYS A 141 9.29 -12.47 3.05
N CYS A 142 8.61 -11.39 3.38
CA CYS A 142 7.19 -11.34 3.67
C CYS A 142 6.45 -10.89 2.41
N ARG A 143 5.47 -11.64 1.96
CA ARG A 143 4.61 -11.24 0.85
C ARG A 143 3.70 -10.09 1.31
N GLU A 144 4.14 -8.86 1.10
CA GLU A 144 3.34 -7.66 1.36
C GLU A 144 2.79 -7.08 0.07
N LEU A 145 1.57 -6.59 0.14
CA LEU A 145 0.86 -5.88 -0.92
C LEU A 145 0.28 -4.57 -0.37
N THR A 146 -0.11 -3.68 -1.27
CA THR A 146 -0.81 -2.45 -0.92
C THR A 146 -2.24 -2.53 -1.41
N ILE A 147 -3.21 -2.25 -0.53
CA ILE A 147 -4.63 -2.16 -0.88
C ILE A 147 -5.04 -0.69 -0.76
N GLU A 148 -5.44 -0.12 -1.88
CA GLU A 148 -6.07 1.19 -1.93
C GLU A 148 -7.59 1.01 -1.81
N LEU A 149 -8.15 1.45 -0.69
CA LEU A 149 -9.53 1.11 -0.31
C LEU A 149 -10.61 2.01 -0.89
N SER A 150 -10.25 3.18 -1.41
CA SER A 150 -11.27 4.14 -1.88
C SER A 150 -10.65 5.16 -2.82
N THR A 151 -11.36 5.48 -3.90
CA THR A 151 -11.02 6.60 -4.78
C THR A 151 -11.03 7.96 -4.05
N ILE A 152 -11.78 8.05 -2.93
CA ILE A 152 -11.86 9.23 -2.07
C ILE A 152 -10.98 9.01 -0.85
N LYS A 153 -9.91 9.79 -0.70
CA LYS A 153 -8.97 9.68 0.45
C LYS A 153 -9.62 9.88 1.81
N LEU A 154 -10.68 10.66 1.87
CA LEU A 154 -11.40 11.02 3.09
C LEU A 154 -12.88 10.73 2.92
N VAL A 155 -13.24 9.48 3.14
CA VAL A 155 -14.62 9.02 3.02
C VAL A 155 -15.49 9.59 4.14
N ALA A 156 -16.75 9.85 3.85
CA ALA A 156 -17.70 10.31 4.86
C ALA A 156 -17.98 9.22 5.91
N ALA A 157 -18.12 9.62 7.16
CA ALA A 157 -18.31 8.67 8.27
C ALA A 157 -19.52 7.75 8.08
N ASN A 158 -20.56 8.21 7.40
CA ASN A 158 -21.75 7.39 7.11
C ASN A 158 -21.53 6.31 6.03
N THR A 159 -20.35 6.28 5.40
CA THR A 159 -19.97 5.23 4.43
C THR A 159 -19.05 4.17 5.05
N PHE A 160 -18.61 4.31 6.29
CA PHE A 160 -17.69 3.37 6.94
C PHE A 160 -18.24 1.94 7.06
N SER A 161 -19.55 1.78 7.20
CA SER A 161 -20.15 0.43 7.22
C SER A 161 -19.85 -0.34 5.95
N PHE A 162 -19.88 0.32 4.79
CA PHE A 162 -19.52 -0.31 3.50
C PHE A 162 -18.08 -0.84 3.52
N TYR A 163 -17.10 -0.01 3.88
CA TYR A 163 -15.69 -0.41 3.88
C TYR A 163 -15.31 -1.37 5.01
N LYS A 164 -16.08 -1.40 6.09
CA LYS A 164 -15.85 -2.34 7.19
C LYS A 164 -16.29 -3.75 6.84
N ASP A 165 -17.31 -3.87 6.02
CA ASP A 165 -17.93 -5.16 5.69
C ASP A 165 -17.40 -5.74 4.35
N ALA A 166 -16.73 -4.91 3.53
CA ALA A 166 -15.99 -5.30 2.34
C ALA A 166 -14.59 -5.82 2.70
#